data_ebb60e6a27331359d0f4343a69dd982c
#
_entry.id   ebb60e6a27331359d0f4343a69dd982c
#
_cell.length_a   1.000
_cell.length_b   1.000
_cell.length_c   1.000
_cell.angle_alpha   90.00
_cell.angle_beta   90.00
_cell.angle_gamma   90.00
#
_symmetry.space_group_name_H-M   'P 1'
#
loop_
_entity.id
_entity.type
_entity.pdbx_description
1 polymer ?
#
loop_
_entity_poly.entity_id
_entity_poly.type
_entity_poly.pdbx_seq_one_letter_code
_entity_poly.pdbx_strand_id
1 'polypeptide(L)'
;MPTFPLTGGCLCGAVRFEVDRPPVSASYCHCTRCQRRTGTAASAQALIEPGSLRFVQGEDVVRAFRPPDGWAKLFCPECGSG
;
A
#
# COMPACT_ATOMS: atom_id res chain seq x y z
N MET A 1 -11.64 -14.17 12.70
CA MET A 1 -11.49 -14.30 11.23
C MET A 1 -11.79 -12.97 10.59
N PRO A 2 -10.92 -12.47 9.72
CA PRO A 2 -11.24 -11.24 9.01
C PRO A 2 -12.40 -11.46 8.04
N THR A 3 -13.19 -10.42 7.88
CA THR A 3 -14.31 -10.43 6.94
C THR A 3 -13.85 -9.81 5.63
N PHE A 4 -14.17 -10.45 4.52
CA PHE A 4 -13.83 -9.93 3.20
C PHE A 4 -15.03 -9.25 2.56
N PRO A 5 -14.78 -8.20 1.77
CA PRO A 5 -13.45 -7.65 1.46
C PRO A 5 -12.81 -6.94 2.66
N LEU A 6 -11.49 -6.96 2.71
CA LEU A 6 -10.76 -6.13 3.64
C LEU A 6 -10.76 -4.70 3.11
N THR A 7 -10.98 -3.74 3.99
CA THR A 7 -11.01 -2.33 3.58
C THR A 7 -9.79 -1.60 4.12
N GLY A 8 -9.32 -0.64 3.35
CA GLY A 8 -8.20 0.19 3.75
C GLY A 8 -8.26 1.54 3.08
N GLY A 9 -7.31 2.38 3.40
CA GLY A 9 -7.24 3.71 2.82
C GLY A 9 -6.13 4.54 3.43
N CYS A 10 -6.02 5.78 2.96
CA CYS A 10 -5.03 6.70 3.46
C CYS A 10 -5.53 7.43 4.71
N LEU A 11 -4.62 8.12 5.38
CA LEU A 11 -4.92 8.81 6.63
C LEU A 11 -5.96 9.91 6.45
N CYS A 12 -5.89 10.69 5.38
CA CYS A 12 -6.81 11.81 5.17
C CYS A 12 -8.18 11.39 4.62
N GLY A 13 -8.33 10.14 4.21
CA GLY A 13 -9.59 9.63 3.69
C GLY A 13 -9.84 9.86 2.21
N ALA A 14 -8.92 10.51 1.50
CA ALA A 14 -9.09 10.77 0.06
C ALA A 14 -9.04 9.49 -0.77
N VAL A 15 -8.31 8.47 -0.32
CA VAL A 15 -8.15 7.20 -1.03
C VAL A 15 -8.73 6.08 -0.18
N ARG A 16 -9.56 5.26 -0.81
CA ARG A 16 -10.15 4.06 -0.18
C ARG A 16 -10.02 2.88 -1.14
N PHE A 17 -9.71 1.71 -0.59
CA PHE A 17 -9.59 0.50 -1.40
C PHE A 17 -10.14 -0.71 -0.66
N GLU A 18 -10.34 -1.78 -1.41
CA GLU A 18 -10.78 -3.09 -0.90
C GLU A 18 -9.87 -4.17 -1.44
N VAL A 19 -9.61 -5.18 -0.61
CA VAL A 19 -8.88 -6.39 -1.00
C VAL A 19 -9.82 -7.56 -0.75
N ASP A 20 -10.19 -8.30 -1.80
CA ASP A 20 -11.22 -9.31 -1.69
C ASP A 20 -10.71 -10.73 -1.49
N ARG A 21 -9.39 -10.90 -1.31
CA ARG A 21 -8.77 -12.19 -1.01
C ARG A 21 -7.73 -12.03 0.09
N PRO A 22 -7.46 -13.08 0.87
CA PRO A 22 -6.41 -12.99 1.91
C PRO A 22 -5.05 -12.69 1.29
N PRO A 23 -4.21 -11.91 1.98
CA PRO A 23 -2.84 -11.71 1.53
C PRO A 23 -2.08 -13.04 1.42
N VAL A 24 -1.23 -13.14 0.41
CA VAL A 24 -0.37 -14.32 0.23
C VAL A 24 0.67 -14.37 1.33
N SER A 25 1.22 -13.23 1.69
CA SER A 25 2.19 -13.13 2.78
C SER A 25 2.22 -11.69 3.29
N ALA A 26 2.74 -11.52 4.50
CA ALA A 26 2.96 -10.22 5.09
C ALA A 26 4.32 -10.24 5.78
N SER A 27 5.06 -9.14 5.69
CA SER A 27 6.41 -9.08 6.22
C SER A 27 6.85 -7.64 6.48
N TYR A 28 8.02 -7.52 7.13
CA TYR A 28 8.69 -6.24 7.28
C TYR A 28 9.93 -6.24 6.41
N CYS A 29 10.17 -5.14 5.71
CA CYS A 29 11.37 -4.98 4.91
C CYS A 29 12.28 -3.97 5.60
N HIS A 30 13.50 -4.41 5.93
CA HIS A 30 14.48 -3.62 6.69
C HIS A 30 15.58 -3.02 5.81
N CYS A 31 15.47 -3.10 4.49
CA CYS A 31 16.52 -2.57 3.62
C CYS A 31 16.60 -1.05 3.75
N THR A 32 17.77 -0.50 3.44
CA THR A 32 18.02 0.94 3.55
C THR A 32 17.02 1.75 2.73
N ARG A 33 16.68 1.26 1.54
CA ARG A 33 15.72 1.92 0.66
C ARG A 33 14.34 2.04 1.32
N CYS A 34 13.87 0.95 1.94
CA CYS A 34 12.57 0.96 2.61
C CYS A 34 12.60 1.85 3.85
N GLN A 35 13.71 1.83 4.60
CA GLN A 35 13.87 2.69 5.77
C GLN A 35 13.80 4.16 5.39
N ARG A 36 14.49 4.54 4.33
CA ARG A 36 14.50 5.94 3.87
C ARG A 36 13.15 6.37 3.31
N ARG A 37 12.47 5.47 2.59
CA ARG A 37 11.18 5.80 1.99
C ARG A 37 10.11 6.02 3.06
N THR A 38 10.10 5.19 4.11
CA THR A 38 9.04 5.26 5.13
C THR A 38 9.43 6.11 6.34
N GLY A 39 10.72 6.38 6.54
CA GLY A 39 11.18 7.08 7.72
C GLY A 39 11.13 6.24 8.99
N THR A 40 11.11 4.91 8.84
CA THR A 40 10.99 3.98 9.97
C THR A 40 12.08 2.92 9.89
N ALA A 41 12.19 2.11 10.94
CA ALA A 41 13.17 1.02 10.99
C ALA A 41 12.86 -0.08 9.97
N ALA A 42 11.60 -0.25 9.61
CA ALA A 42 11.19 -1.26 8.65
C ALA A 42 9.87 -0.86 8.00
N SER A 43 9.69 -1.26 6.74
CA SER A 43 8.44 -1.08 6.02
C SER A 43 7.56 -2.30 6.24
N ALA A 44 6.32 -2.09 6.70
CA ALA A 44 5.33 -3.15 6.77
C ALA A 44 4.71 -3.32 5.39
N GLN A 45 4.62 -4.56 4.91
CA GLN A 45 4.08 -4.82 3.59
C GLN A 45 3.38 -6.17 3.53
N ALA A 46 2.43 -6.27 2.63
CA ALA A 46 1.71 -7.51 2.37
C ALA A 46 1.65 -7.75 0.88
N LEU A 47 1.86 -9.01 0.50
CA LEU A 47 1.74 -9.43 -0.88
C LEU A 47 0.33 -9.94 -1.11
N ILE A 48 -0.36 -9.39 -2.07
CA ILE A 48 -1.73 -9.80 -2.40
C ILE A 48 -1.77 -10.44 -3.79
N GLU A 49 -2.79 -11.25 -4.04
CA GLU A 49 -2.96 -11.87 -5.35
C GLU A 49 -3.31 -10.79 -6.39
N PRO A 50 -2.78 -10.92 -7.62
CA PRO A 50 -3.15 -9.98 -8.69
C PRO A 50 -4.66 -9.95 -8.89
N GLY A 51 -5.19 -8.74 -9.04
CA GLY A 51 -6.61 -8.52 -9.25
C GLY A 51 -7.47 -8.53 -8.00
N SER A 52 -6.87 -8.71 -6.82
CA SER A 52 -7.62 -8.70 -5.57
C SER A 52 -7.78 -7.31 -4.96
N LEU A 53 -6.99 -6.34 -5.41
CA LEU A 53 -7.08 -4.95 -4.94
C LEU A 53 -7.97 -4.14 -5.86
N ARG A 54 -8.89 -3.39 -5.28
CA ARG A 54 -9.78 -2.51 -6.02
C ARG A 54 -9.88 -1.17 -5.29
N PHE A 55 -9.64 -0.09 -6.02
CA PHE A 55 -9.85 1.25 -5.47
C PHE A 55 -11.34 1.58 -5.49
N VAL A 56 -11.87 1.95 -4.35
CA VAL A 56 -13.28 2.34 -4.19
C VAL A 56 -13.43 3.85 -4.35
N GLN A 57 -12.39 4.60 -3.97
CA GLN A 57 -12.42 6.06 -4.00
C GLN A 57 -11.00 6.59 -4.17
N GLY A 58 -10.84 7.62 -4.97
CA GLY A 58 -9.60 8.37 -5.04
C GLY A 58 -8.48 7.75 -5.86
N GLU A 59 -8.79 6.80 -6.74
CA GLU A 59 -7.77 6.18 -7.59
C GLU A 59 -7.01 7.23 -8.42
N ASP A 60 -7.70 8.26 -8.87
CA ASP A 60 -7.11 9.33 -9.68
C ASP A 60 -6.19 10.25 -8.88
N VAL A 61 -6.27 10.23 -7.56
CA VAL A 61 -5.41 11.02 -6.68
C VAL A 61 -4.09 10.30 -6.41
N VAL A 62 -4.09 8.98 -6.45
CA VAL A 62 -2.92 8.16 -6.09
C VAL A 62 -1.73 8.47 -6.98
N ARG A 63 -0.56 8.62 -6.36
CA ARG A 63 0.72 8.83 -7.05
C ARG A 63 1.62 7.62 -6.83
N ALA A 64 2.60 7.48 -7.70
CA ALA A 64 3.53 6.37 -7.64
C ALA A 64 4.96 6.86 -7.65
N PHE A 65 5.77 6.35 -6.71
CA PHE A 65 7.21 6.46 -6.77
C PHE A 65 7.74 5.19 -7.46
N ARG A 66 8.50 5.36 -8.53
CA ARG A 66 9.01 4.24 -9.33
C ARG A 66 10.54 4.21 -9.24
N PRO A 67 11.09 3.42 -8.29
CA PRO A 67 12.54 3.30 -8.19
C PRO A 67 13.09 2.56 -9.42
N PRO A 68 14.36 2.81 -9.79
CA PRO A 68 14.93 2.15 -10.99
C PRO A 68 15.04 0.64 -10.87
N ASP A 69 15.11 0.11 -9.66
CA ASP A 69 15.37 -1.32 -9.43
C ASP A 69 14.34 -1.96 -8.48
N GLY A 70 13.10 -1.49 -8.49
CA GLY A 70 12.09 -2.05 -7.60
C GLY A 70 10.68 -1.81 -8.08
N TRP A 71 9.74 -2.25 -7.26
CA TRP A 71 8.31 -2.13 -7.53
C TRP A 71 7.84 -0.69 -7.32
N ALA A 72 6.84 -0.28 -8.08
CA ALA A 72 6.20 1.01 -7.85
C ALA A 72 5.60 1.06 -6.45
N LYS A 73 5.77 2.21 -5.79
CA LYS A 73 5.22 2.46 -4.46
C LYS A 73 4.13 3.51 -4.57
N LEU A 74 2.90 3.11 -4.32
CA LEU A 74 1.75 4.01 -4.41
C LEU A 74 1.56 4.75 -3.10
N PHE A 75 1.10 5.99 -3.18
CA PHE A 75 0.86 6.78 -1.98
C PHE A 75 -0.17 7.88 -2.27
N CYS A 76 -0.77 8.38 -1.19
CA CYS A 76 -1.66 9.53 -1.28
C CYS A 76 -0.82 10.81 -1.14
N PRO A 77 -0.81 11.70 -2.16
CA PRO A 77 -0.02 12.93 -2.08
C PRO A 77 -0.57 13.95 -1.09
N GLU A 78 -1.84 13.83 -0.71
CA GLU A 78 -2.47 14.76 0.22
C GLU A 78 -1.99 14.56 1.65
N CYS A 79 -1.80 13.29 2.08
CA CYS A 79 -1.35 13.01 3.45
C CYS A 79 -0.06 12.21 3.52
N GLY A 80 0.49 11.77 2.39
CA GLY A 80 1.73 11.00 2.36
C GLY A 80 1.61 9.54 2.76
N SER A 81 0.39 9.04 2.97
CA SER A 81 0.17 7.65 3.39
C SER A 81 0.57 6.68 2.26
N GLY A 82 1.40 5.73 2.59
CA GLY A 82 1.90 4.74 1.63
C GLY A 82 1.08 3.48 1.51
#